data_c4562599ff7eed4d25fd5ff8416508d3
#
_entry.id   c4562599ff7eed4d25fd5ff8416508d3
#
_cell.length_a   1.000
_cell.length_b   1.000
_cell.length_c   1.000
_cell.angle_alpha   90.00
_cell.angle_beta   90.00
_cell.angle_gamma   90.00
#
_symmetry.space_group_name_H-M   'P 1'
#
loop_
_entity.id
_entity.type
_entity.pdbx_description
1 polymer ?
#
loop_
_entity_poly.entity_id
_entity_poly.type
_entity_poly.pdbx_seq_one_letter_code
_entity_poly.pdbx_strand_id
1 'polypeptide(L)'
;PFAYQDVDGRYLGMDKKVHTAEPGYVNYSVFSLWDTFRALHPLMTIINPDLATDWGKVLVQGYKEGGILPKWPLASSYTGCMVGYPAVSVLADLVAKDLAEGDMSTWTEAGVRSSVYREDLAEKFKGTRELDLITMHPYYKEKYGFVPADSVPESVSWGLEMAYEDWCISQIAKKAGNIELANEYAKKAEYYKRYLDPETKMMRPVMGDGSFRTPFNPRYSSHMKSDYTEGNAFQWSFFAPHDMDNFIAAIGGKKELEIRLDTLFTTSSQIDGAEASGDITGLIGQYAHGNEPSHHMAYLYNWTDSPWKGQGYLDYIMQNFYTNEPDGIIGNEDCGQMSAWYVMSALGFYQVSPGIPVYTLGRPMVNKASMHVKGGIFEIVATNNSPANKYVKEVKLNGKVLETPFISHSDIINGGKLEFIMTDQPVK
;
A
#
# COMPACT_ATOMS: atom_id res chain seq x y z
N PRO A 1 -2.40 -9.37 -12.24
CA PRO A 1 -3.44 -10.39 -12.33
C PRO A 1 -3.82 -10.69 -13.78
N PHE A 2 -4.34 -11.90 -14.07
CA PHE A 2 -4.82 -12.30 -15.37
C PHE A 2 -6.14 -13.08 -15.25
N ALA A 3 -6.92 -13.14 -16.36
CA ALA A 3 -8.16 -13.90 -16.39
C ALA A 3 -7.87 -15.40 -16.17
N TYR A 4 -8.57 -15.99 -15.21
CA TYR A 4 -8.42 -17.37 -14.80
C TYR A 4 -9.76 -18.10 -14.90
N GLN A 5 -10.18 -18.32 -16.13
CA GLN A 5 -11.38 -19.10 -16.48
C GLN A 5 -11.27 -19.64 -17.89
N ASP A 6 -12.03 -20.68 -18.19
CA ASP A 6 -12.14 -21.26 -19.52
C ASP A 6 -13.00 -20.37 -20.45
N VAL A 7 -12.90 -20.62 -21.74
CA VAL A 7 -13.65 -19.87 -22.77
C VAL A 7 -15.17 -20.02 -22.67
N ASP A 8 -15.65 -21.07 -21.99
CA ASP A 8 -17.07 -21.30 -21.72
C ASP A 8 -17.54 -20.73 -20.37
N GLY A 9 -16.67 -19.93 -19.71
CA GLY A 9 -16.96 -19.27 -18.45
C GLY A 9 -16.76 -20.14 -17.21
N ARG A 10 -16.29 -21.39 -17.32
CA ARG A 10 -16.00 -22.23 -16.16
C ARG A 10 -14.66 -21.86 -15.53
N TYR A 11 -14.59 -21.88 -14.20
CA TYR A 11 -13.36 -21.68 -13.45
C TYR A 11 -13.34 -22.58 -12.18
N LEU A 12 -12.15 -22.85 -11.68
CA LEU A 12 -11.96 -23.53 -10.40
C LEU A 12 -11.93 -22.48 -9.28
N GLY A 13 -12.88 -22.53 -8.36
CA GLY A 13 -12.99 -21.60 -7.24
C GLY A 13 -12.00 -21.88 -6.11
N MET A 14 -11.94 -20.96 -5.14
CA MET A 14 -11.11 -21.11 -3.93
C MET A 14 -11.56 -22.27 -3.03
N ASP A 15 -12.78 -22.78 -3.21
CA ASP A 15 -13.33 -23.98 -2.57
C ASP A 15 -12.95 -25.28 -3.30
N LYS A 16 -12.14 -25.22 -4.35
CA LYS A 16 -11.73 -26.34 -5.21
C LYS A 16 -12.88 -26.97 -5.99
N LYS A 17 -13.97 -26.23 -6.20
CA LYS A 17 -15.09 -26.67 -7.04
C LYS A 17 -15.10 -25.92 -8.35
N VAL A 18 -15.64 -26.56 -9.39
CA VAL A 18 -15.87 -25.90 -10.67
C VAL A 18 -17.13 -25.06 -10.58
N HIS A 19 -16.99 -23.78 -10.86
CA HIS A 19 -18.08 -22.81 -10.96
C HIS A 19 -18.28 -22.39 -12.43
N THR A 20 -19.44 -21.86 -12.71
CA THR A 20 -19.72 -21.20 -13.99
C THR A 20 -19.93 -19.71 -13.72
N ALA A 21 -19.18 -18.88 -14.41
CA ALA A 21 -19.28 -17.44 -14.29
C ALA A 21 -20.65 -16.93 -14.74
N GLU A 22 -21.26 -16.05 -13.96
CA GLU A 22 -22.46 -15.33 -14.38
C GLU A 22 -22.13 -14.42 -15.59
N PRO A 23 -23.12 -14.12 -16.43
CA PRO A 23 -22.90 -13.24 -17.58
C PRO A 23 -22.27 -11.89 -17.16
N GLY A 24 -21.14 -11.56 -17.77
CA GLY A 24 -20.38 -10.34 -17.45
C GLY A 24 -19.40 -10.47 -16.30
N TYR A 25 -19.33 -11.61 -15.62
CA TYR A 25 -18.27 -11.89 -14.63
C TYR A 25 -17.07 -12.56 -15.30
N VAL A 26 -15.88 -12.05 -14.98
CA VAL A 26 -14.60 -12.68 -15.35
C VAL A 26 -13.84 -12.97 -14.07
N ASN A 27 -13.46 -14.24 -13.89
CA ASN A 27 -12.62 -14.61 -12.76
C ASN A 27 -11.16 -14.27 -13.06
N TYR A 28 -10.47 -13.61 -12.11
CA TYR A 28 -9.06 -13.25 -12.17
C TYR A 28 -8.30 -13.90 -11.04
N SER A 29 -7.00 -14.13 -11.25
CA SER A 29 -6.09 -14.65 -10.25
C SER A 29 -4.69 -14.09 -10.42
N VAL A 30 -3.78 -14.50 -9.53
CA VAL A 30 -2.41 -14.01 -9.40
C VAL A 30 -2.41 -12.52 -9.03
N PHE A 31 -2.90 -12.29 -7.81
CA PHE A 31 -2.83 -10.99 -7.16
C PHE A 31 -1.73 -11.03 -6.10
N SER A 32 -0.77 -10.11 -6.18
CA SER A 32 0.16 -9.82 -5.10
C SER A 32 -0.38 -8.64 -4.29
N LEU A 33 -1.45 -8.88 -3.49
CA LEU A 33 -2.27 -7.79 -2.94
C LEU A 33 -1.53 -6.93 -1.94
N TRP A 34 -0.57 -7.51 -1.20
CA TRP A 34 0.30 -6.77 -0.28
C TRP A 34 1.10 -5.65 -0.97
N ASP A 35 1.43 -5.86 -2.24
CA ASP A 35 2.16 -4.93 -3.08
C ASP A 35 1.21 -4.06 -3.87
N THR A 36 0.29 -4.66 -4.61
CA THR A 36 -0.50 -3.99 -5.66
C THR A 36 -1.54 -3.01 -5.13
N PHE A 37 -1.93 -3.10 -3.83
CA PHE A 37 -2.81 -2.10 -3.24
C PHE A 37 -2.18 -0.70 -3.23
N ARG A 38 -0.83 -0.61 -3.27
CA ARG A 38 -0.07 0.63 -3.09
C ARG A 38 -0.05 1.51 -4.35
N ALA A 39 -0.11 0.93 -5.57
CA ALA A 39 -0.15 1.70 -6.80
C ALA A 39 -0.98 1.07 -7.92
N LEU A 40 -0.90 -0.25 -8.17
CA LEU A 40 -1.62 -0.85 -9.30
C LEU A 40 -3.14 -0.66 -9.18
N HIS A 41 -3.73 -1.06 -8.06
CA HIS A 41 -5.17 -0.89 -7.87
C HIS A 41 -5.59 0.59 -7.88
N PRO A 42 -4.92 1.53 -7.21
CA PRO A 42 -5.17 2.96 -7.33
C PRO A 42 -5.11 3.48 -8.77
N LEU A 43 -4.10 3.10 -9.55
CA LEU A 43 -3.97 3.48 -10.95
C LEU A 43 -5.14 2.97 -11.78
N MET A 44 -5.53 1.71 -11.60
CA MET A 44 -6.63 1.08 -12.35
C MET A 44 -7.97 1.76 -12.08
N THR A 45 -8.21 2.33 -10.90
CA THR A 45 -9.41 3.13 -10.63
C THR A 45 -9.52 4.40 -11.49
N ILE A 46 -8.42 4.83 -12.10
CA ILE A 46 -8.38 6.00 -13.00
C ILE A 46 -8.47 5.56 -14.47
N ILE A 47 -7.60 4.62 -14.89
CA ILE A 47 -7.40 4.30 -16.31
C ILE A 47 -8.30 3.17 -16.80
N ASN A 48 -8.78 2.32 -15.90
CA ASN A 48 -9.70 1.23 -16.23
C ASN A 48 -10.60 0.89 -15.02
N PRO A 49 -11.55 1.79 -14.65
CA PRO A 49 -12.38 1.63 -13.46
C PRO A 49 -13.28 0.39 -13.52
N ASP A 50 -13.73 -0.04 -14.70
CA ASP A 50 -14.54 -1.24 -14.85
C ASP A 50 -13.75 -2.50 -14.43
N LEU A 51 -12.50 -2.61 -14.88
CA LEU A 51 -11.62 -3.71 -14.48
C LEU A 51 -11.27 -3.66 -12.97
N ALA A 52 -11.07 -2.46 -12.43
CA ALA A 52 -10.83 -2.29 -10.99
C ALA A 52 -12.05 -2.79 -10.18
N THR A 53 -13.26 -2.47 -10.62
CA THR A 53 -14.52 -2.96 -10.04
C THR A 53 -14.64 -4.48 -10.14
N ASP A 54 -14.31 -5.06 -11.28
CA ASP A 54 -14.34 -6.52 -11.49
C ASP A 54 -13.35 -7.24 -10.57
N TRP A 55 -12.15 -6.69 -10.38
CA TRP A 55 -11.19 -7.24 -9.41
C TRP A 55 -11.74 -7.22 -7.98
N GLY A 56 -12.42 -6.13 -7.58
CA GLY A 56 -13.10 -6.09 -6.27
C GLY A 56 -14.15 -7.19 -6.10
N LYS A 57 -14.97 -7.45 -7.15
CA LYS A 57 -15.93 -8.55 -7.15
C LYS A 57 -15.26 -9.91 -6.99
N VAL A 58 -14.13 -10.11 -7.70
CA VAL A 58 -13.35 -11.37 -7.63
C VAL A 58 -12.80 -11.61 -6.23
N LEU A 59 -12.29 -10.59 -5.55
CA LEU A 59 -11.79 -10.71 -4.18
C LEU A 59 -12.91 -11.14 -3.21
N VAL A 60 -14.10 -10.53 -3.33
CA VAL A 60 -15.28 -10.89 -2.52
C VAL A 60 -15.82 -12.26 -2.89
N GLN A 61 -15.79 -12.65 -4.17
CA GLN A 61 -16.16 -14.00 -4.60
C GLN A 61 -15.20 -15.05 -4.02
N GLY A 62 -13.89 -14.77 -4.00
CA GLY A 62 -12.89 -15.62 -3.34
C GLY A 62 -13.20 -15.83 -1.85
N TYR A 63 -13.67 -14.79 -1.15
CA TYR A 63 -14.15 -14.91 0.23
C TYR A 63 -15.37 -15.85 0.32
N LYS A 64 -16.38 -15.69 -0.53
CA LYS A 64 -17.60 -16.52 -0.52
C LYS A 64 -17.28 -18.00 -0.74
N GLU A 65 -16.31 -18.31 -1.57
CA GLU A 65 -15.88 -19.67 -1.89
C GLU A 65 -14.96 -20.26 -0.80
N GLY A 66 -13.93 -19.50 -0.42
CA GLY A 66 -12.88 -20.00 0.48
C GLY A 66 -13.13 -19.73 1.97
N GLY A 67 -13.96 -18.73 2.30
CA GLY A 67 -14.29 -18.32 3.67
C GLY A 67 -13.34 -17.28 4.27
N ILE A 68 -12.35 -16.78 3.50
CA ILE A 68 -11.41 -15.72 3.84
C ILE A 68 -11.03 -14.95 2.57
N LEU A 69 -10.77 -13.64 2.68
CA LEU A 69 -10.28 -12.87 1.54
C LEU A 69 -8.91 -13.40 1.07
N PRO A 70 -8.66 -13.47 -0.24
CA PRO A 70 -7.35 -13.83 -0.74
C PRO A 70 -6.32 -12.75 -0.38
N LYS A 71 -5.08 -13.19 -0.12
CA LYS A 71 -3.93 -12.34 0.12
C LYS A 71 -2.95 -12.38 -1.06
N TRP A 72 -2.56 -13.58 -1.43
CA TRP A 72 -1.74 -13.88 -2.61
C TRP A 72 -2.28 -15.16 -3.27
N PRO A 73 -3.40 -15.08 -4.02
CA PRO A 73 -3.96 -16.26 -4.67
C PRO A 73 -3.14 -16.63 -5.90
N LEU A 74 -2.78 -17.89 -6.02
CA LEU A 74 -2.17 -18.47 -7.21
C LEU A 74 -3.17 -19.48 -7.82
N ALA A 75 -3.72 -19.12 -8.97
CA ALA A 75 -4.86 -19.83 -9.55
C ALA A 75 -6.01 -19.91 -8.53
N SER A 76 -6.47 -21.08 -8.17
CA SER A 76 -7.54 -21.30 -7.18
C SER A 76 -7.01 -21.69 -5.79
N SER A 77 -5.76 -21.31 -5.46
CA SER A 77 -5.16 -21.68 -4.18
C SER A 77 -4.70 -20.46 -3.39
N TYR A 78 -4.92 -20.50 -2.08
CA TYR A 78 -4.25 -19.59 -1.16
C TYR A 78 -2.80 -20.03 -0.99
N THR A 79 -1.86 -19.10 -1.06
CA THR A 79 -0.44 -19.39 -0.84
C THR A 79 0.01 -19.12 0.58
N GLY A 80 -0.75 -18.35 1.35
CA GLY A 80 -0.34 -17.85 2.67
C GLY A 80 0.77 -16.81 2.63
N CYS A 81 1.24 -16.45 1.43
CA CYS A 81 2.33 -15.50 1.23
C CYS A 81 1.96 -14.10 1.74
N MET A 82 2.95 -13.37 2.28
CA MET A 82 2.89 -12.01 2.81
C MET A 82 2.05 -11.81 4.07
N VAL A 83 2.05 -10.59 4.58
CA VAL A 83 1.48 -10.19 5.87
C VAL A 83 0.10 -9.55 5.72
N GLY A 84 -0.64 -9.42 6.81
CA GLY A 84 -1.93 -8.74 6.83
C GLY A 84 -3.07 -9.47 6.10
N TYR A 85 -4.07 -8.69 5.71
CA TYR A 85 -5.23 -9.07 4.88
C TYR A 85 -5.52 -7.98 3.82
N PRO A 86 -4.53 -7.68 2.94
CA PRO A 86 -4.47 -6.47 2.11
C PRO A 86 -5.60 -6.31 1.09
N ALA A 87 -6.38 -7.36 0.81
CA ALA A 87 -7.57 -7.24 -0.04
C ALA A 87 -8.54 -6.15 0.45
N VAL A 88 -8.64 -5.93 1.78
CA VAL A 88 -9.52 -4.90 2.32
C VAL A 88 -9.09 -3.49 1.94
N SER A 89 -7.79 -3.26 1.68
CA SER A 89 -7.26 -1.98 1.20
C SER A 89 -7.79 -1.65 -0.20
N VAL A 90 -7.79 -2.66 -1.09
CA VAL A 90 -8.36 -2.55 -2.43
C VAL A 90 -9.87 -2.28 -2.35
N LEU A 91 -10.59 -3.03 -1.51
CA LEU A 91 -12.03 -2.87 -1.33
C LEU A 91 -12.39 -1.48 -0.76
N ALA A 92 -11.64 -0.99 0.22
CA ALA A 92 -11.84 0.33 0.80
C ALA A 92 -11.58 1.46 -0.20
N ASP A 93 -10.57 1.31 -1.08
CA ASP A 93 -10.28 2.30 -2.11
C ASP A 93 -11.38 2.36 -3.18
N LEU A 94 -11.94 1.20 -3.57
CA LEU A 94 -13.12 1.14 -4.45
C LEU A 94 -14.34 1.81 -3.80
N VAL A 95 -14.56 1.59 -2.49
CA VAL A 95 -15.63 2.24 -1.73
C VAL A 95 -15.45 3.76 -1.71
N ALA A 96 -14.23 4.23 -1.43
CA ALA A 96 -13.93 5.67 -1.35
C ALA A 96 -14.08 6.41 -2.69
N LYS A 97 -13.96 5.68 -3.80
CA LYS A 97 -14.03 6.19 -5.17
C LYS A 97 -15.38 5.91 -5.86
N ASP A 98 -16.38 5.43 -5.12
CA ASP A 98 -17.70 5.05 -5.62
C ASP A 98 -17.67 4.02 -6.78
N LEU A 99 -16.70 3.10 -6.74
CA LEU A 99 -16.53 2.01 -7.69
C LEU A 99 -16.91 0.63 -7.09
N ALA A 100 -17.32 0.60 -5.83
CA ALA A 100 -17.75 -0.63 -5.17
C ALA A 100 -19.14 -1.04 -5.65
N GLU A 101 -19.28 -2.28 -6.12
CA GLU A 101 -20.53 -2.87 -6.56
C GLU A 101 -20.91 -4.09 -5.71
N GLY A 102 -22.21 -4.26 -5.48
CA GLY A 102 -22.77 -5.39 -4.74
C GLY A 102 -23.16 -5.04 -3.31
N ASP A 103 -23.30 -6.06 -2.47
CA ASP A 103 -23.78 -5.92 -1.09
C ASP A 103 -22.64 -5.54 -0.14
N MET A 104 -22.65 -4.33 0.38
CA MET A 104 -21.63 -3.81 1.29
C MET A 104 -21.61 -4.54 2.64
N SER A 105 -22.68 -5.22 3.02
CA SER A 105 -22.67 -6.07 4.22
C SER A 105 -21.79 -7.29 4.04
N THR A 106 -21.82 -7.90 2.86
CA THR A 106 -20.92 -9.00 2.48
C THR A 106 -19.47 -8.54 2.41
N TRP A 107 -19.19 -7.35 1.87
CA TRP A 107 -17.83 -6.78 1.85
C TRP A 107 -17.30 -6.55 3.26
N THR A 108 -18.17 -6.03 4.14
CA THR A 108 -17.82 -5.80 5.56
C THR A 108 -17.54 -7.13 6.25
N GLU A 109 -18.41 -8.14 6.09
CA GLU A 109 -18.23 -9.47 6.65
C GLU A 109 -16.91 -10.11 6.19
N ALA A 110 -16.60 -10.01 4.88
CA ALA A 110 -15.38 -10.53 4.32
C ALA A 110 -14.12 -9.92 4.99
N GLY A 111 -14.11 -8.60 5.21
CA GLY A 111 -13.04 -7.92 5.94
C GLY A 111 -12.94 -8.40 7.39
N VAL A 112 -14.04 -8.35 8.13
CA VAL A 112 -14.10 -8.79 9.54
C VAL A 112 -13.63 -10.23 9.71
N ARG A 113 -14.13 -11.13 8.87
CA ARG A 113 -13.75 -12.56 8.92
C ARG A 113 -12.28 -12.82 8.57
N SER A 114 -11.67 -11.93 7.80
CA SER A 114 -10.25 -12.02 7.43
C SER A 114 -9.32 -11.40 8.47
N SER A 115 -9.83 -10.52 9.34
CA SER A 115 -9.05 -9.78 10.35
C SER A 115 -8.89 -10.50 11.69
N VAL A 116 -9.50 -11.69 11.86
CA VAL A 116 -9.48 -12.48 13.09
C VAL A 116 -8.88 -13.86 12.85
N TYR A 117 -8.38 -14.48 13.93
CA TYR A 117 -7.93 -15.88 13.83
C TYR A 117 -9.10 -16.79 13.52
N ARG A 118 -8.91 -17.69 12.56
CA ARG A 118 -9.95 -18.58 12.02
C ARG A 118 -9.65 -20.03 12.36
N GLU A 119 -10.05 -20.46 13.56
CA GLU A 119 -9.90 -21.86 14.02
C GLU A 119 -10.60 -22.86 13.08
N ASP A 120 -11.77 -22.49 12.55
CA ASP A 120 -12.52 -23.30 11.60
C ASP A 120 -11.75 -23.55 10.28
N LEU A 121 -11.02 -22.54 9.79
CA LEU A 121 -10.18 -22.68 8.61
C LEU A 121 -8.85 -23.36 8.93
N ALA A 122 -8.28 -23.14 10.13
CA ALA A 122 -7.09 -23.86 10.57
C ALA A 122 -7.32 -25.39 10.58
N GLU A 123 -8.47 -25.84 11.06
CA GLU A 123 -8.82 -27.25 11.03
C GLU A 123 -9.12 -27.73 9.59
N LYS A 124 -9.85 -26.94 8.78
CA LYS A 124 -10.15 -27.25 7.37
C LYS A 124 -8.87 -27.42 6.53
N PHE A 125 -7.88 -26.57 6.73
CA PHE A 125 -6.63 -26.55 5.94
C PHE A 125 -5.50 -27.41 6.53
N LYS A 126 -5.77 -28.13 7.62
CA LYS A 126 -4.79 -28.99 8.27
C LYS A 126 -4.17 -30.00 7.30
N GLY A 127 -2.84 -29.97 7.23
CA GLY A 127 -2.07 -30.83 6.33
C GLY A 127 -2.00 -30.35 4.87
N THR A 128 -2.49 -29.17 4.58
CA THR A 128 -2.33 -28.50 3.28
C THR A 128 -1.48 -27.23 3.41
N ARG A 129 -0.97 -26.69 2.28
CA ARG A 129 -0.22 -25.43 2.25
C ARG A 129 -1.10 -24.21 2.58
N GLU A 130 -2.40 -24.31 2.35
CA GLU A 130 -3.34 -23.24 2.68
C GLU A 130 -3.39 -22.94 4.19
N LEU A 131 -2.87 -23.82 5.03
CA LEU A 131 -2.74 -23.57 6.47
C LEU A 131 -1.85 -22.36 6.77
N ASP A 132 -0.85 -22.08 5.93
CA ASP A 132 0.05 -20.93 6.08
C ASP A 132 -0.69 -19.58 6.01
N LEU A 133 -1.91 -19.55 5.45
CA LEU A 133 -2.79 -18.39 5.47
C LEU A 133 -3.29 -18.05 6.88
N ILE A 134 -3.45 -19.05 7.74
CA ILE A 134 -4.07 -18.93 9.06
C ILE A 134 -2.98 -18.80 10.13
N THR A 135 -2.59 -17.56 10.41
CA THR A 135 -1.51 -17.26 11.35
C THR A 135 -2.06 -16.79 12.70
N MET A 136 -1.20 -16.81 13.72
CA MET A 136 -1.56 -16.35 15.08
C MET A 136 -1.52 -14.83 15.26
N HIS A 137 -1.05 -14.07 14.28
CA HIS A 137 -0.93 -12.61 14.39
C HIS A 137 -2.27 -11.91 14.70
N PRO A 138 -3.39 -12.22 13.99
CA PRO A 138 -4.69 -11.65 14.33
C PRO A 138 -5.16 -12.02 15.75
N TYR A 139 -4.89 -13.24 16.23
CA TYR A 139 -5.23 -13.64 17.60
C TYR A 139 -4.51 -12.74 18.62
N TYR A 140 -3.20 -12.51 18.44
CA TYR A 140 -2.44 -11.68 19.36
C TYR A 140 -2.87 -10.21 19.29
N LYS A 141 -3.15 -9.69 18.07
CA LYS A 141 -3.71 -8.34 17.91
C LYS A 141 -5.00 -8.16 18.71
N GLU A 142 -5.94 -9.08 18.59
CA GLU A 142 -7.21 -9.00 19.34
C GLU A 142 -6.99 -9.08 20.86
N LYS A 143 -6.07 -9.93 21.29
CA LYS A 143 -5.82 -10.16 22.73
C LYS A 143 -5.08 -9.02 23.43
N TYR A 144 -4.11 -8.41 22.76
CA TYR A 144 -3.17 -7.46 23.38
C TYR A 144 -3.26 -6.03 22.83
N GLY A 145 -3.91 -5.83 21.68
CA GLY A 145 -3.86 -4.59 20.90
C GLY A 145 -2.51 -4.37 20.19
N PHE A 146 -1.70 -5.44 20.09
CA PHE A 146 -0.45 -5.51 19.33
C PHE A 146 -0.04 -6.96 19.13
N VAL A 147 0.96 -7.21 18.28
CA VAL A 147 1.55 -8.54 18.06
C VAL A 147 2.84 -8.64 18.87
N PRO A 148 2.93 -9.53 19.89
CA PRO A 148 4.13 -9.66 20.71
C PRO A 148 5.31 -10.25 19.93
N ALA A 149 6.44 -9.57 19.99
CA ALA A 149 7.65 -9.95 19.28
C ALA A 149 8.33 -11.23 19.79
N ASP A 150 8.01 -11.64 21.01
CA ASP A 150 8.47 -12.90 21.62
C ASP A 150 7.51 -14.08 21.36
N SER A 151 6.41 -13.85 20.66
CA SER A 151 5.44 -14.89 20.36
C SER A 151 5.47 -15.35 18.90
N VAL A 152 5.66 -14.43 17.97
CA VAL A 152 5.69 -14.69 16.53
C VAL A 152 6.68 -13.75 15.83
N PRO A 153 7.30 -14.16 14.70
CA PRO A 153 8.17 -13.29 13.91
C PRO A 153 7.35 -12.21 13.19
N GLU A 154 8.06 -11.27 12.57
CA GLU A 154 7.49 -10.19 11.73
C GLU A 154 6.42 -9.33 12.44
N SER A 155 6.51 -9.28 13.76
CA SER A 155 5.49 -8.73 14.67
C SER A 155 5.14 -7.27 14.37
N VAL A 156 6.13 -6.45 14.01
CA VAL A 156 5.93 -5.02 13.71
C VAL A 156 5.22 -4.86 12.37
N SER A 157 5.70 -5.52 11.32
CA SER A 157 5.09 -5.43 9.99
C SER A 157 3.63 -5.87 9.99
N TRP A 158 3.34 -7.04 10.59
CA TRP A 158 1.98 -7.51 10.77
C TRP A 158 1.11 -6.51 11.54
N GLY A 159 1.63 -5.97 12.64
CA GLY A 159 0.86 -5.04 13.47
C GLY A 159 0.53 -3.72 12.76
N LEU A 160 1.47 -3.20 11.98
CA LEU A 160 1.28 -1.96 11.21
C LEU A 160 0.32 -2.16 10.04
N GLU A 161 0.49 -3.24 9.24
CA GLU A 161 -0.42 -3.55 8.13
C GLU A 161 -1.84 -3.79 8.65
N MET A 162 -2.01 -4.63 9.68
CA MET A 162 -3.33 -4.89 10.26
C MET A 162 -4.01 -3.62 10.82
N ALA A 163 -3.26 -2.66 11.37
CA ALA A 163 -3.84 -1.41 11.84
C ALA A 163 -4.41 -0.57 10.68
N TYR A 164 -3.69 -0.48 9.57
CA TYR A 164 -4.18 0.17 8.36
C TYR A 164 -5.37 -0.59 7.75
N GLU A 165 -5.31 -1.89 7.70
CA GLU A 165 -6.36 -2.75 7.16
C GLU A 165 -7.63 -2.73 8.03
N ASP A 166 -7.49 -2.64 9.35
CA ASP A 166 -8.62 -2.40 10.27
C ASP A 166 -9.28 -1.04 10.00
N TRP A 167 -8.50 0.01 9.70
CA TRP A 167 -9.06 1.27 9.23
C TRP A 167 -9.84 1.08 7.92
N CYS A 168 -9.34 0.31 6.98
CA CYS A 168 -10.03 0.00 5.73
C CYS A 168 -11.38 -0.68 6.00
N ILE A 169 -11.42 -1.66 6.90
CA ILE A 169 -12.67 -2.31 7.32
C ILE A 169 -13.64 -1.28 7.92
N SER A 170 -13.14 -0.33 8.72
CA SER A 170 -14.00 0.73 9.28
C SER A 170 -14.66 1.57 8.19
N GLN A 171 -13.97 1.88 7.09
CA GLN A 171 -14.53 2.64 5.97
C GLN A 171 -15.61 1.83 5.22
N ILE A 172 -15.35 0.55 4.98
CA ILE A 172 -16.33 -0.35 4.33
C ILE A 172 -17.57 -0.50 5.21
N ALA A 173 -17.42 -0.73 6.52
CA ALA A 173 -18.51 -0.85 7.47
C ALA A 173 -19.35 0.45 7.56
N LYS A 174 -18.69 1.61 7.52
CA LYS A 174 -19.36 2.92 7.47
C LYS A 174 -20.21 3.06 6.21
N LYS A 175 -19.70 2.65 5.05
CA LYS A 175 -20.46 2.66 3.78
C LYS A 175 -21.65 1.70 3.82
N ALA A 176 -21.52 0.57 4.51
CA ALA A 176 -22.60 -0.40 4.74
C ALA A 176 -23.65 0.10 5.78
N GLY A 177 -23.43 1.25 6.44
CA GLY A 177 -24.30 1.79 7.48
C GLY A 177 -24.12 1.15 8.87
N ASN A 178 -23.14 0.27 9.05
CA ASN A 178 -22.82 -0.36 10.34
C ASN A 178 -21.85 0.53 11.14
N ILE A 179 -22.40 1.56 11.78
CA ILE A 179 -21.61 2.58 12.48
C ILE A 179 -20.94 2.04 13.75
N GLU A 180 -21.56 1.08 14.45
CA GLU A 180 -20.97 0.47 15.63
C GLU A 180 -19.68 -0.27 15.28
N LEU A 181 -19.74 -1.14 14.27
CA LEU A 181 -18.58 -1.87 13.76
C LEU A 181 -17.51 -0.93 13.18
N ALA A 182 -17.95 0.11 12.44
CA ALA A 182 -17.02 1.12 11.92
C ALA A 182 -16.21 1.79 13.04
N ASN A 183 -16.87 2.15 14.16
CA ASN A 183 -16.21 2.74 15.32
C ASN A 183 -15.30 1.76 16.06
N GLU A 184 -15.66 0.47 16.12
CA GLU A 184 -14.82 -0.58 16.69
C GLU A 184 -13.50 -0.69 15.90
N TYR A 185 -13.60 -0.83 14.58
CA TYR A 185 -12.44 -1.00 13.72
C TYR A 185 -11.60 0.29 13.61
N ALA A 186 -12.20 1.46 13.70
CA ALA A 186 -11.47 2.72 13.81
C ALA A 186 -10.59 2.80 15.08
N LYS A 187 -11.01 2.19 16.19
CA LYS A 187 -10.16 2.08 17.39
C LYS A 187 -9.01 1.08 17.21
N LYS A 188 -9.27 -0.05 16.55
CA LYS A 188 -8.21 -1.04 16.23
C LYS A 188 -7.17 -0.44 15.30
N ALA A 189 -7.57 0.44 14.39
CA ALA A 189 -6.67 1.17 13.51
C ALA A 189 -5.61 2.02 14.26
N GLU A 190 -5.85 2.36 15.51
CA GLU A 190 -4.89 3.10 16.34
C GLU A 190 -3.79 2.21 16.96
N TYR A 191 -3.85 0.89 16.77
CA TYR A 191 -2.90 -0.03 17.39
C TYR A 191 -1.47 0.12 16.88
N TYR A 192 -1.25 0.74 15.70
CA TYR A 192 0.09 1.09 15.23
C TYR A 192 0.87 1.95 16.24
N LYS A 193 0.19 2.77 17.06
CA LYS A 193 0.78 3.64 18.08
C LYS A 193 1.52 2.86 19.18
N ARG A 194 1.18 1.57 19.36
CA ARG A 194 1.85 0.67 20.31
C ARG A 194 3.30 0.39 19.94
N TYR A 195 3.63 0.44 18.65
CA TYR A 195 4.97 0.19 18.14
C TYR A 195 5.85 1.44 18.13
N LEU A 196 5.24 2.63 18.18
CA LEU A 196 5.99 3.88 18.13
C LEU A 196 6.72 4.14 19.45
N ASP A 197 8.05 3.97 19.41
CA ASP A 197 8.89 4.29 20.54
C ASP A 197 9.12 5.81 20.66
N PRO A 198 8.75 6.43 21.80
CA PRO A 198 8.88 7.87 21.98
C PRO A 198 10.34 8.36 22.04
N GLU A 199 11.31 7.48 22.35
CA GLU A 199 12.72 7.82 22.42
C GLU A 199 13.37 7.83 21.03
N THR A 200 13.26 6.70 20.30
CA THR A 200 13.88 6.56 18.97
C THR A 200 13.02 7.13 17.83
N LYS A 201 11.74 7.38 18.07
CA LYS A 201 10.73 7.77 17.06
C LYS A 201 10.59 6.75 15.91
N MET A 202 10.93 5.49 16.18
CA MET A 202 10.82 4.38 15.24
C MET A 202 9.72 3.41 15.68
N MET A 203 9.17 2.68 14.73
CA MET A 203 8.30 1.53 15.01
C MET A 203 9.18 0.38 15.49
N ARG A 204 9.06 0.00 16.76
CA ARG A 204 9.90 -1.02 17.43
C ARG A 204 9.08 -2.25 17.83
N PRO A 205 9.73 -3.43 17.86
CA PRO A 205 9.08 -4.64 18.34
C PRO A 205 8.72 -4.52 19.84
N VAL A 206 7.48 -4.90 20.16
CA VAL A 206 6.92 -4.89 21.52
C VAL A 206 6.83 -6.32 22.05
N MET A 207 7.37 -6.55 23.23
CA MET A 207 7.35 -7.85 23.92
C MET A 207 5.99 -8.09 24.59
N GLY A 208 5.68 -9.33 24.93
CA GLY A 208 4.40 -9.70 25.56
C GLY A 208 4.10 -9.00 26.88
N ASP A 209 5.12 -8.49 27.56
CA ASP A 209 4.98 -7.65 28.77
C ASP A 209 4.76 -6.16 28.48
N GLY A 210 4.72 -5.76 27.21
CA GLY A 210 4.54 -4.39 26.75
C GLY A 210 5.82 -3.56 26.65
N SER A 211 6.99 -4.09 27.00
CA SER A 211 8.27 -3.42 26.83
C SER A 211 8.78 -3.49 25.39
N PHE A 212 9.61 -2.53 24.97
CA PHE A 212 10.31 -2.63 23.70
C PHE A 212 11.47 -3.62 23.76
N ARG A 213 11.63 -4.43 22.71
CA ARG A 213 12.75 -5.37 22.60
C ARG A 213 14.10 -4.66 22.70
N THR A 214 15.00 -5.20 23.48
CA THR A 214 16.40 -4.75 23.60
C THR A 214 17.37 -5.93 23.50
N PRO A 215 18.56 -5.77 22.88
CA PRO A 215 19.03 -4.57 22.18
C PRO A 215 18.24 -4.29 20.91
N PHE A 216 18.24 -3.04 20.44
CA PHE A 216 17.57 -2.63 19.22
C PHE A 216 18.60 -2.16 18.18
N ASN A 217 18.61 -2.80 17.00
CA ASN A 217 19.37 -2.38 15.84
C ASN A 217 18.43 -2.06 14.69
N PRO A 218 18.27 -0.77 14.32
CA PRO A 218 17.28 -0.38 13.29
C PRO A 218 17.62 -0.84 11.87
N ARG A 219 18.85 -1.31 11.61
CA ARG A 219 19.26 -1.84 10.29
C ARG A 219 19.23 -3.37 10.23
N TYR A 220 18.88 -4.04 11.32
CA TYR A 220 18.87 -5.50 11.37
C TYR A 220 17.69 -6.05 10.58
N SER A 221 18.00 -7.01 9.69
CA SER A 221 17.02 -7.79 8.93
C SER A 221 17.43 -9.26 8.95
N SER A 222 16.45 -10.15 9.09
CA SER A 222 16.61 -11.59 8.89
C SER A 222 15.31 -12.13 8.30
N HIS A 223 15.39 -12.66 7.09
CA HIS A 223 14.23 -13.08 6.32
C HIS A 223 13.33 -14.05 7.11
N MET A 224 12.06 -13.72 7.26
CA MET A 224 11.02 -14.47 8.01
C MET A 224 11.34 -14.75 9.49
N LYS A 225 12.41 -14.17 10.05
CA LYS A 225 12.84 -14.42 11.44
C LYS A 225 12.95 -13.16 12.29
N SER A 226 13.12 -12.00 11.65
CA SER A 226 13.13 -10.70 12.36
C SER A 226 11.72 -10.18 12.61
N ASP A 227 11.62 -9.00 13.23
CA ASP A 227 10.34 -8.36 13.54
C ASP A 227 9.74 -7.59 12.35
N TYR A 228 10.46 -7.52 11.24
CA TYR A 228 10.09 -6.77 10.04
C TYR A 228 10.11 -7.69 8.83
N THR A 229 9.01 -7.72 8.10
CA THR A 229 8.88 -8.46 6.85
C THR A 229 9.73 -7.80 5.79
N GLU A 230 10.65 -8.57 5.19
CA GLU A 230 11.47 -8.16 4.06
C GLU A 230 12.07 -6.76 4.22
N GLY A 231 12.46 -6.43 5.45
CA GLY A 231 12.91 -5.09 5.75
C GLY A 231 13.53 -4.96 7.13
N ASN A 232 13.64 -3.73 7.58
CA ASN A 232 14.10 -3.35 8.91
C ASN A 232 13.30 -2.15 9.45
N ALA A 233 13.68 -1.62 10.62
CA ALA A 233 12.95 -0.53 11.24
C ALA A 233 12.89 0.74 10.38
N PHE A 234 13.89 1.01 9.54
CA PHE A 234 13.86 2.17 8.67
C PHE A 234 12.77 2.08 7.61
N GLN A 235 12.62 0.90 6.95
CA GLN A 235 11.62 0.70 5.91
C GLN A 235 10.20 0.60 6.46
N TRP A 236 10.02 0.32 7.76
CA TRP A 236 8.69 0.16 8.34
C TRP A 236 8.23 1.32 9.24
N SER A 237 9.14 2.21 9.68
CA SER A 237 8.80 3.26 10.65
C SER A 237 7.93 4.39 10.09
N PHE A 238 7.61 4.40 8.79
CA PHE A 238 6.77 5.42 8.17
C PHE A 238 5.39 4.88 7.74
N PHE A 239 5.07 3.64 8.13
CA PHE A 239 3.84 3.01 7.70
C PHE A 239 2.68 3.25 8.69
N ALA A 240 2.01 4.38 8.52
CA ALA A 240 0.72 4.70 9.12
C ALA A 240 -0.11 5.55 8.14
N PRO A 241 -0.35 5.06 6.89
CA PRO A 241 -0.88 5.87 5.80
C PRO A 241 -2.28 6.42 6.09
N HIS A 242 -3.07 5.71 6.88
CA HIS A 242 -4.44 6.09 7.25
C HIS A 242 -4.53 7.19 8.31
N ASP A 243 -3.43 7.50 9.01
CA ASP A 243 -3.44 8.40 10.17
C ASP A 243 -2.20 9.33 10.18
N MET A 244 -1.82 9.85 9.00
CA MET A 244 -0.58 10.62 8.80
C MET A 244 -0.48 11.82 9.73
N ASP A 245 -1.55 12.57 9.96
CA ASP A 245 -1.50 13.77 10.81
C ASP A 245 -1.19 13.43 12.27
N ASN A 246 -1.83 12.40 12.83
CA ASN A 246 -1.55 11.95 14.20
C ASN A 246 -0.19 11.26 14.30
N PHE A 247 0.23 10.51 13.29
CA PHE A 247 1.57 9.94 13.23
C PHE A 247 2.64 11.04 13.26
N ILE A 248 2.50 12.06 12.42
CA ILE A 248 3.42 13.21 12.36
C ILE A 248 3.45 13.95 13.70
N ALA A 249 2.29 14.19 14.31
CA ALA A 249 2.21 14.81 15.63
C ALA A 249 2.92 13.96 16.70
N ALA A 250 2.72 12.64 16.69
CA ALA A 250 3.30 11.71 17.66
C ALA A 250 4.84 11.61 17.57
N ILE A 251 5.43 11.72 16.38
CA ILE A 251 6.89 11.73 16.23
C ILE A 251 7.54 13.09 16.57
N GLY A 252 6.75 14.16 16.72
CA GLY A 252 7.25 15.51 17.07
C GLY A 252 7.03 16.59 16.01
N GLY A 253 6.17 16.33 15.03
CA GLY A 253 5.74 17.30 14.01
C GLY A 253 6.53 17.25 12.71
N LYS A 254 6.18 18.16 11.80
CA LYS A 254 6.71 18.21 10.42
C LYS A 254 8.23 18.25 10.33
N LYS A 255 8.88 19.02 11.23
CA LYS A 255 10.34 19.15 11.25
C LYS A 255 11.01 17.82 11.63
N GLU A 256 10.45 17.11 12.58
CA GLU A 256 10.96 15.79 12.97
C GLU A 256 10.74 14.77 11.84
N LEU A 257 9.59 14.80 11.16
CA LEU A 257 9.37 13.98 9.96
C LEU A 257 10.45 14.24 8.91
N GLU A 258 10.77 15.51 8.63
CA GLU A 258 11.82 15.87 7.68
C GLU A 258 13.19 15.31 8.10
N ILE A 259 13.59 15.48 9.37
CA ILE A 259 14.85 14.94 9.89
C ILE A 259 14.93 13.41 9.73
N ARG A 260 13.83 12.73 9.99
CA ARG A 260 13.78 11.27 9.88
C ARG A 260 13.82 10.78 8.44
N LEU A 261 13.12 11.47 7.52
CA LEU A 261 13.21 11.20 6.09
C LEU A 261 14.63 11.47 5.58
N ASP A 262 15.24 12.61 5.97
CA ASP A 262 16.64 12.88 5.63
C ASP A 262 17.56 11.78 6.16
N THR A 263 17.35 11.29 7.38
CA THR A 263 18.12 10.18 7.95
C THR A 263 17.92 8.90 7.14
N LEU A 264 16.68 8.56 6.78
CA LEU A 264 16.37 7.39 5.94
C LEU A 264 17.18 7.41 4.64
N PHE A 265 17.17 8.53 3.92
CA PHE A 265 17.76 8.64 2.59
C PHE A 265 19.30 8.89 2.60
N THR A 266 19.89 9.29 3.74
CA THR A 266 21.31 9.67 3.78
C THR A 266 22.17 8.77 4.66
N THR A 267 21.59 7.91 5.49
CA THR A 267 22.36 6.96 6.29
C THR A 267 23.00 5.88 5.43
N SER A 268 23.92 5.10 6.02
CA SER A 268 24.57 3.99 5.32
C SER A 268 23.56 2.99 4.76
N SER A 269 23.76 2.55 3.53
CA SER A 269 22.98 1.48 2.89
C SER A 269 23.33 0.07 3.37
N GLN A 270 24.20 -0.05 4.38
CA GLN A 270 24.53 -1.34 4.95
C GLN A 270 23.31 -1.91 5.70
N ILE A 271 22.94 -3.13 5.36
CA ILE A 271 21.96 -3.94 6.09
C ILE A 271 22.72 -4.85 7.05
N ASP A 272 22.28 -4.89 8.30
CA ASP A 272 22.88 -5.77 9.31
C ASP A 272 22.06 -7.07 9.41
N GLY A 273 22.77 -8.18 9.54
CA GLY A 273 22.18 -9.52 9.56
C GLY A 273 22.70 -10.42 8.44
N ALA A 274 23.11 -11.63 8.80
CA ALA A 274 23.70 -12.59 7.85
C ALA A 274 22.66 -13.18 6.88
N GLU A 275 21.38 -13.15 7.25
CA GLU A 275 20.25 -13.69 6.49
C GLU A 275 19.24 -12.59 6.14
N ALA A 276 19.74 -11.40 5.77
CA ALA A 276 18.88 -10.30 5.34
C ALA A 276 18.04 -10.71 4.12
N SER A 277 16.82 -10.16 4.01
CA SER A 277 15.98 -10.43 2.85
C SER A 277 16.64 -9.97 1.56
N GLY A 278 16.57 -10.81 0.52
CA GLY A 278 17.02 -10.47 -0.82
C GLY A 278 16.19 -9.39 -1.51
N ASP A 279 15.00 -9.10 -0.97
CA ASP A 279 14.08 -8.10 -1.50
C ASP A 279 14.52 -6.66 -1.17
N ILE A 280 15.42 -6.48 -0.18
CA ILE A 280 15.97 -5.18 0.19
C ILE A 280 16.97 -4.73 -0.89
N THR A 281 16.45 -4.21 -2.00
CA THR A 281 17.22 -3.76 -3.17
C THR A 281 16.90 -2.32 -3.53
N GLY A 282 17.64 -1.71 -4.46
CA GLY A 282 17.43 -0.32 -4.87
C GLY A 282 17.60 0.67 -3.72
N LEU A 283 18.69 0.54 -2.97
CA LEU A 283 18.93 1.32 -1.76
C LEU A 283 19.38 2.75 -2.05
N ILE A 284 18.73 3.70 -1.37
CA ILE A 284 19.19 5.08 -1.17
C ILE A 284 19.20 5.32 0.34
N GLY A 285 20.37 5.27 0.97
CA GLY A 285 20.44 5.14 2.42
C GLY A 285 19.76 3.83 2.84
N GLN A 286 18.75 3.92 3.69
CA GLN A 286 17.92 2.78 4.10
C GLN A 286 16.55 2.73 3.39
N TYR A 287 16.27 3.65 2.48
CA TYR A 287 15.13 3.52 1.57
C TYR A 287 15.42 2.40 0.58
N ALA A 288 14.51 1.45 0.42
CA ALA A 288 14.65 0.29 -0.44
C ALA A 288 13.55 0.28 -1.51
N HIS A 289 13.86 0.79 -2.72
CA HIS A 289 12.84 0.91 -3.76
C HIS A 289 12.37 -0.44 -4.31
N GLY A 290 13.24 -1.43 -4.33
CA GLY A 290 12.92 -2.76 -4.83
C GLY A 290 11.99 -3.56 -3.91
N ASN A 291 11.51 -2.98 -2.81
CA ASN A 291 10.48 -3.56 -1.98
C ASN A 291 9.39 -2.53 -1.63
N GLU A 292 8.15 -2.89 -1.78
CA GLU A 292 6.98 -2.02 -1.87
C GLU A 292 6.64 -1.25 -0.59
N PRO A 293 6.94 -1.70 0.63
CA PRO A 293 6.72 -0.89 1.84
C PRO A 293 7.39 0.48 1.81
N SER A 294 8.42 0.66 0.98
CA SER A 294 9.13 1.94 0.84
C SER A 294 8.46 2.93 -0.14
N HIS A 295 7.57 2.49 -1.02
CA HIS A 295 7.10 3.22 -2.21
C HIS A 295 6.48 4.59 -1.92
N HIS A 296 5.88 4.80 -0.75
CA HIS A 296 5.26 6.06 -0.37
C HIS A 296 6.24 7.08 0.25
N MET A 297 7.42 6.65 0.70
CA MET A 297 8.26 7.45 1.62
C MET A 297 8.81 8.74 1.00
N ALA A 298 9.21 8.71 -0.29
CA ALA A 298 9.69 9.93 -0.95
C ALA A 298 8.58 11.00 -1.06
N TYR A 299 7.33 10.59 -1.12
CA TYR A 299 6.18 11.49 -1.15
C TYR A 299 5.86 12.12 0.20
N LEU A 300 6.33 11.55 1.32
CA LEU A 300 6.07 12.07 2.67
C LEU A 300 6.72 13.43 2.90
N TYR A 301 7.70 13.84 2.08
CA TYR A 301 8.21 15.22 2.12
C TYR A 301 7.13 16.27 1.83
N ASN A 302 6.01 15.90 1.22
CA ASN A 302 4.87 16.81 1.01
C ASN A 302 4.12 17.17 2.30
N TRP A 303 4.36 16.46 3.39
CA TRP A 303 3.88 16.81 4.75
C TRP A 303 4.91 17.60 5.56
N THR A 304 6.04 17.99 4.93
CA THR A 304 7.09 18.83 5.52
C THR A 304 7.12 20.20 4.85
N ASP A 305 8.05 21.04 5.28
CA ASP A 305 8.29 22.34 4.62
C ASP A 305 9.31 22.22 3.46
N SER A 306 9.70 21.01 3.08
CA SER A 306 10.74 20.74 2.08
C SER A 306 10.30 19.72 0.99
N PRO A 307 9.17 19.91 0.30
CA PRO A 307 8.67 18.97 -0.72
C PRO A 307 9.66 18.75 -1.86
N TRP A 308 10.50 19.71 -2.16
CA TRP A 308 11.55 19.64 -3.18
C TRP A 308 12.56 18.51 -2.95
N LYS A 309 12.80 18.10 -1.69
CA LYS A 309 13.66 16.94 -1.39
C LYS A 309 13.06 15.66 -1.96
N GLY A 310 11.77 15.45 -1.73
CA GLY A 310 11.03 14.30 -2.29
C GLY A 310 11.06 14.30 -3.81
N GLN A 311 10.88 15.46 -4.46
CA GLN A 311 10.98 15.58 -5.91
C GLN A 311 12.36 15.16 -6.44
N GLY A 312 13.44 15.50 -5.71
CA GLY A 312 14.80 15.07 -6.04
C GLY A 312 15.00 13.57 -5.95
N TYR A 313 14.44 12.92 -4.92
CA TYR A 313 14.50 11.46 -4.78
C TYR A 313 13.63 10.74 -5.82
N LEU A 314 12.43 11.23 -6.09
CA LEU A 314 11.56 10.69 -7.14
C LEU A 314 12.23 10.75 -8.51
N ASP A 315 12.88 11.88 -8.84
CA ASP A 315 13.65 12.01 -10.07
C ASP A 315 14.79 10.97 -10.14
N TYR A 316 15.56 10.83 -9.06
CA TYR A 316 16.65 9.85 -8.99
C TYR A 316 16.15 8.41 -9.16
N ILE A 317 15.08 8.03 -8.45
CA ILE A 317 14.49 6.68 -8.50
C ILE A 317 14.05 6.34 -9.93
N MET A 318 13.25 7.22 -10.54
CA MET A 318 12.72 6.97 -11.89
C MET A 318 13.81 6.90 -12.97
N GLN A 319 14.93 7.59 -12.79
CA GLN A 319 16.03 7.58 -13.76
C GLN A 319 17.02 6.44 -13.56
N ASN A 320 17.16 5.90 -12.34
CA ASN A 320 18.23 4.97 -12.03
C ASN A 320 17.75 3.54 -11.71
N PHE A 321 16.49 3.37 -11.31
CA PHE A 321 15.96 2.07 -10.92
C PHE A 321 14.99 1.50 -11.96
N TYR A 322 14.76 2.22 -13.05
CA TYR A 322 13.98 1.79 -14.21
C TYR A 322 14.77 2.08 -15.47
N THR A 323 15.07 1.05 -16.24
CA THR A 323 15.85 1.14 -17.47
C THR A 323 15.12 0.49 -18.64
N ASN A 324 15.53 0.77 -19.87
CA ASN A 324 14.97 0.17 -21.08
C ASN A 324 15.69 -1.15 -21.45
N GLU A 325 15.89 -2.02 -20.45
CA GLU A 325 16.52 -3.33 -20.60
C GLU A 325 15.58 -4.43 -20.10
N PRO A 326 15.76 -5.70 -20.49
CA PRO A 326 14.92 -6.81 -20.04
C PRO A 326 14.88 -6.98 -18.50
N ASP A 327 15.95 -6.62 -17.80
CA ASP A 327 16.10 -6.60 -16.34
C ASP A 327 15.99 -5.17 -15.78
N GLY A 328 15.23 -4.32 -16.44
CA GLY A 328 15.19 -2.88 -16.23
C GLY A 328 14.42 -2.40 -15.00
N ILE A 329 13.86 -3.29 -14.18
CA ILE A 329 13.17 -2.96 -12.94
C ILE A 329 13.98 -3.48 -11.76
N ILE A 330 14.31 -2.61 -10.81
CA ILE A 330 15.01 -3.03 -9.59
C ILE A 330 14.06 -3.82 -8.68
N GLY A 331 14.48 -5.01 -8.23
CA GLY A 331 13.63 -5.91 -7.43
C GLY A 331 12.63 -6.72 -8.27
N ASN A 332 11.62 -7.27 -7.62
CA ASN A 332 10.52 -7.98 -8.25
C ASN A 332 9.50 -7.01 -8.83
N GLU A 333 8.78 -7.39 -9.87
CA GLU A 333 7.74 -6.54 -10.49
C GLU A 333 6.43 -6.56 -9.72
N ASP A 334 6.15 -7.67 -9.04
CA ASP A 334 5.00 -7.93 -8.17
C ASP A 334 3.64 -7.61 -8.79
N CYS A 335 3.39 -8.32 -9.89
CA CYS A 335 2.09 -8.37 -10.56
C CYS A 335 1.56 -7.01 -11.02
N GLY A 336 2.44 -6.08 -11.37
CA GLY A 336 2.09 -4.76 -11.88
C GLY A 336 2.38 -3.60 -10.91
N GLN A 337 2.81 -3.87 -9.68
CA GLN A 337 3.02 -2.81 -8.69
C GLN A 337 4.17 -1.88 -9.06
N MET A 338 5.34 -2.41 -9.43
CA MET A 338 6.50 -1.59 -9.77
C MET A 338 6.24 -0.75 -11.01
N SER A 339 5.61 -1.33 -12.04
CA SER A 339 5.20 -0.62 -13.26
C SER A 339 4.18 0.48 -12.95
N ALA A 340 3.17 0.20 -12.12
CA ALA A 340 2.15 1.16 -11.76
C ALA A 340 2.72 2.32 -10.93
N TRP A 341 3.66 2.04 -10.00
CA TRP A 341 4.36 3.09 -9.26
C TRP A 341 5.11 4.02 -10.21
N TYR A 342 5.86 3.45 -11.19
CA TYR A 342 6.57 4.24 -12.19
C TYR A 342 5.62 5.09 -13.03
N VAL A 343 4.51 4.51 -13.52
CA VAL A 343 3.53 5.24 -14.34
C VAL A 343 2.91 6.40 -13.55
N MET A 344 2.43 6.16 -12.33
CA MET A 344 1.86 7.22 -11.50
C MET A 344 2.89 8.31 -11.19
N SER A 345 4.10 7.92 -10.81
CA SER A 345 5.19 8.85 -10.51
C SER A 345 5.61 9.65 -11.74
N ALA A 346 5.68 9.02 -12.91
CA ALA A 346 6.00 9.71 -14.18
C ALA A 346 4.89 10.68 -14.61
N LEU A 347 3.65 10.44 -14.22
CA LEU A 347 2.52 11.37 -14.37
C LEU A 347 2.55 12.50 -13.34
N GLY A 348 3.33 12.37 -12.27
CA GLY A 348 3.54 13.39 -11.26
C GLY A 348 2.60 13.33 -10.06
N PHE A 349 1.97 12.19 -9.76
CA PHE A 349 1.13 12.01 -8.58
C PHE A 349 1.19 10.57 -8.04
N TYR A 350 0.82 10.37 -6.77
CA TYR A 350 0.80 9.07 -6.11
C TYR A 350 -0.24 9.07 -4.98
N GLN A 351 -0.86 7.92 -4.71
CA GLN A 351 -1.80 7.76 -3.59
C GLN A 351 -1.10 7.12 -2.40
N VAL A 352 -0.75 7.92 -1.39
CA VAL A 352 -0.06 7.42 -0.19
C VAL A 352 -0.97 6.54 0.67
N SER A 353 -2.27 6.82 0.66
CA SER A 353 -3.25 6.15 1.51
C SER A 353 -4.46 5.67 0.69
N PRO A 354 -4.40 4.49 0.06
CA PRO A 354 -5.57 3.90 -0.57
C PRO A 354 -6.75 3.80 0.42
N GLY A 355 -7.96 4.08 -0.07
CA GLY A 355 -9.13 4.31 0.79
C GLY A 355 -9.36 5.78 1.18
N ILE A 356 -8.35 6.65 1.02
CA ILE A 356 -8.50 8.11 1.02
C ILE A 356 -8.34 8.56 -0.44
N PRO A 357 -9.39 9.09 -1.10
CA PRO A 357 -9.36 9.38 -2.54
C PRO A 357 -8.61 10.69 -2.84
N VAL A 358 -7.36 10.78 -2.37
CA VAL A 358 -6.46 11.94 -2.50
C VAL A 358 -5.10 11.45 -2.98
N TYR A 359 -4.54 12.19 -3.94
CA TYR A 359 -3.21 11.96 -4.48
C TYR A 359 -2.28 13.10 -4.05
N THR A 360 -1.05 12.74 -3.71
CA THR A 360 0.02 13.69 -3.45
C THR A 360 0.84 13.92 -4.72
N LEU A 361 1.28 15.14 -4.95
CA LEU A 361 1.99 15.52 -6.16
C LEU A 361 3.49 15.28 -6.01
N GLY A 362 4.09 14.76 -7.08
CA GLY A 362 5.52 14.53 -7.18
C GLY A 362 6.14 15.33 -8.32
N ARG A 363 7.19 14.77 -8.92
CA ARG A 363 7.90 15.32 -10.06
C ARG A 363 7.52 14.55 -11.34
N PRO A 364 6.81 15.15 -12.32
CA PRO A 364 6.47 14.45 -13.54
C PRO A 364 7.70 14.22 -14.43
N MET A 365 7.76 13.01 -15.06
CA MET A 365 8.78 12.69 -16.06
C MET A 365 8.37 13.11 -17.48
N VAL A 366 7.08 13.11 -17.75
CA VAL A 366 6.52 13.40 -19.08
C VAL A 366 6.32 14.90 -19.28
N ASN A 367 6.49 15.41 -20.51
CA ASN A 367 6.16 16.79 -20.86
C ASN A 367 4.66 16.97 -21.00
N LYS A 368 3.99 15.97 -21.53
CA LYS A 368 2.53 15.94 -21.70
C LYS A 368 2.02 14.49 -21.61
N ALA A 369 0.90 14.31 -20.93
CA ALA A 369 0.12 13.09 -20.95
C ALA A 369 -1.37 13.43 -21.03
N SER A 370 -2.17 12.51 -21.57
CA SER A 370 -3.63 12.63 -21.65
C SER A 370 -4.24 11.31 -21.22
N MET A 371 -5.12 11.35 -20.25
CA MET A 371 -5.87 10.19 -19.77
C MET A 371 -7.34 10.36 -20.14
N HIS A 372 -7.93 9.31 -20.72
CA HIS A 372 -9.37 9.23 -20.91
C HIS A 372 -10.00 8.80 -19.59
N VAL A 373 -10.82 9.65 -19.03
CA VAL A 373 -11.48 9.44 -17.73
C VAL A 373 -13.00 9.66 -17.89
N LYS A 374 -13.77 9.32 -16.86
CA LYS A 374 -15.25 9.40 -16.92
C LYS A 374 -15.78 10.76 -17.37
N GLY A 375 -15.17 11.86 -16.95
CA GLY A 375 -15.58 13.23 -17.31
C GLY A 375 -14.96 13.77 -18.59
N GLY A 376 -14.23 12.95 -19.36
CA GLY A 376 -13.60 13.36 -20.64
C GLY A 376 -12.09 13.10 -20.66
N ILE A 377 -11.28 14.12 -20.91
CA ILE A 377 -9.82 14.02 -20.92
C ILE A 377 -9.25 14.77 -19.72
N PHE A 378 -8.37 14.10 -18.96
CA PHE A 378 -7.51 14.74 -17.98
C PHE A 378 -6.12 14.88 -18.57
N GLU A 379 -5.66 16.12 -18.78
CA GLU A 379 -4.34 16.43 -19.31
C GLU A 379 -3.36 16.75 -18.18
N ILE A 380 -2.15 16.23 -18.30
CA ILE A 380 -1.00 16.59 -17.48
C ILE A 380 0.01 17.26 -18.37
N VAL A 381 0.47 18.45 -18.00
CA VAL A 381 1.46 19.23 -18.75
C VAL A 381 2.57 19.69 -17.82
N ALA A 382 3.82 19.41 -18.17
CA ALA A 382 4.99 19.86 -17.43
C ALA A 382 5.81 20.85 -18.29
N THR A 383 5.61 22.13 -18.05
CA THR A 383 6.30 23.21 -18.75
C THR A 383 7.72 23.36 -18.22
N ASN A 384 8.70 23.55 -19.12
CA ASN A 384 10.13 23.61 -18.84
C ASN A 384 10.69 22.31 -18.24
N ASN A 385 10.04 21.17 -18.41
CA ASN A 385 10.54 19.90 -17.93
C ASN A 385 11.80 19.47 -18.69
N SER A 386 12.86 19.17 -17.96
CA SER A 386 14.14 18.69 -18.49
C SER A 386 14.93 17.99 -17.40
N PRO A 387 16.02 17.28 -17.72
CA PRO A 387 16.90 16.69 -16.70
C PRO A 387 17.48 17.72 -15.71
N ALA A 388 17.68 18.99 -16.12
CA ALA A 388 18.12 20.06 -15.25
C ALA A 388 16.97 20.63 -14.39
N ASN A 389 15.77 20.74 -14.96
CA ASN A 389 14.59 21.31 -14.32
C ASN A 389 13.76 20.21 -13.63
N LYS A 390 14.29 19.65 -12.56
CA LYS A 390 13.69 18.52 -11.85
C LYS A 390 12.80 18.91 -10.66
N TYR A 391 12.76 20.19 -10.31
CA TYR A 391 11.94 20.69 -9.21
C TYR A 391 10.66 21.33 -9.72
N VAL A 392 9.60 21.26 -8.93
CA VAL A 392 8.31 21.87 -9.22
C VAL A 392 8.27 23.26 -8.60
N LYS A 393 8.12 24.30 -9.45
CA LYS A 393 7.99 25.67 -9.02
C LYS A 393 6.57 26.03 -8.62
N GLU A 394 5.61 25.56 -9.39
CA GLU A 394 4.19 25.86 -9.21
C GLU A 394 3.36 24.76 -9.85
N VAL A 395 2.21 24.45 -9.28
CA VAL A 395 1.22 23.55 -9.89
C VAL A 395 -0.11 24.27 -10.03
N LYS A 396 -0.77 24.07 -11.18
CA LYS A 396 -2.11 24.58 -11.44
C LYS A 396 -3.07 23.44 -11.76
N LEU A 397 -4.25 23.48 -11.17
CA LEU A 397 -5.38 22.61 -11.55
C LEU A 397 -6.45 23.49 -12.23
N ASN A 398 -6.76 23.19 -13.49
CA ASN A 398 -7.73 23.93 -14.30
C ASN A 398 -7.45 25.46 -14.28
N GLY A 399 -6.18 25.84 -14.41
CA GLY A 399 -5.69 27.22 -14.44
C GLY A 399 -5.59 27.91 -13.07
N LYS A 400 -5.99 27.29 -11.98
CA LYS A 400 -5.86 27.82 -10.61
C LYS A 400 -4.65 27.24 -9.93
N VAL A 401 -3.82 28.10 -9.32
CA VAL A 401 -2.67 27.66 -8.52
C VAL A 401 -3.14 26.86 -7.34
N LEU A 402 -2.51 25.70 -7.11
CA LEU A 402 -2.73 24.88 -5.93
C LEU A 402 -1.90 25.40 -4.75
N GLU A 403 -2.55 25.55 -3.60
CA GLU A 403 -1.90 25.98 -2.35
C GLU A 403 -1.23 24.81 -1.61
N THR A 404 -1.64 23.59 -1.92
CA THR A 404 -1.13 22.37 -1.31
C THR A 404 -0.75 21.34 -2.38
N PRO A 405 0.19 20.42 -2.11
CA PRO A 405 0.61 19.42 -3.08
C PRO A 405 -0.35 18.22 -3.14
N PHE A 406 -1.66 18.45 -3.09
CA PHE A 406 -2.67 17.39 -3.08
C PHE A 406 -3.79 17.68 -4.07
N ILE A 407 -4.29 16.63 -4.74
CA ILE A 407 -5.49 16.66 -5.58
C ILE A 407 -6.39 15.48 -5.23
N SER A 408 -7.70 15.64 -5.42
CA SER A 408 -8.66 14.58 -5.18
C SER A 408 -8.83 13.65 -6.38
N HIS A 409 -9.36 12.45 -6.16
CA HIS A 409 -9.75 11.55 -7.23
C HIS A 409 -10.77 12.20 -8.16
N SER A 410 -11.72 12.95 -7.62
CA SER A 410 -12.71 13.68 -8.40
C SER A 410 -12.10 14.76 -9.31
N ASP A 411 -11.00 15.40 -8.90
CA ASP A 411 -10.29 16.35 -9.75
C ASP A 411 -9.74 15.69 -11.02
N ILE A 412 -9.37 14.42 -10.94
CA ILE A 412 -8.86 13.66 -12.09
C ILE A 412 -10.02 13.14 -12.94
N ILE A 413 -10.98 12.40 -12.35
CA ILE A 413 -12.03 11.69 -13.12
C ILE A 413 -13.05 12.61 -13.76
N ASN A 414 -13.18 13.86 -13.31
CA ASN A 414 -14.03 14.86 -13.96
C ASN A 414 -13.42 15.46 -15.23
N GLY A 415 -12.18 15.07 -15.58
CA GLY A 415 -11.42 15.67 -16.66
C GLY A 415 -10.88 17.06 -16.31
N GLY A 416 -10.05 17.63 -17.18
CA GLY A 416 -9.44 18.93 -16.94
C GLY A 416 -7.94 18.93 -17.17
N LYS A 417 -7.20 19.80 -16.48
CA LYS A 417 -5.78 20.00 -16.73
C LYS A 417 -4.99 20.22 -15.43
N LEU A 418 -3.95 19.43 -15.26
CA LEU A 418 -2.93 19.58 -14.21
C LEU A 418 -1.63 20.11 -14.88
N GLU A 419 -1.18 21.28 -14.49
CA GLU A 419 -0.01 21.93 -15.06
C GLU A 419 1.09 22.10 -14.03
N PHE A 420 2.26 21.52 -14.31
CA PHE A 420 3.48 21.69 -13.54
C PHE A 420 4.39 22.71 -14.22
N ILE A 421 4.86 23.70 -13.48
CA ILE A 421 5.90 24.62 -13.93
C ILE A 421 7.20 24.16 -13.30
N MET A 422 8.13 23.68 -14.12
CA MET A 422 9.39 23.09 -13.66
C MET A 422 10.51 24.12 -13.57
N THR A 423 11.49 23.87 -12.69
CA THR A 423 12.65 24.72 -12.44
C THR A 423 13.87 23.89 -12.05
N ASP A 424 15.05 24.45 -12.26
CA ASP A 424 16.34 23.89 -11.82
C ASP A 424 16.69 24.21 -10.35
N GLN A 425 15.93 25.10 -9.71
CA GLN A 425 16.15 25.51 -8.33
C GLN A 425 15.11 24.91 -7.38
N PRO A 426 15.54 24.36 -6.23
CA PRO A 426 14.62 23.95 -5.18
C PRO A 426 13.76 25.14 -4.70
N VAL A 427 12.46 24.96 -4.66
CA VAL A 427 11.52 25.96 -4.13
C VAL A 427 11.33 25.68 -2.64
N LYS A 428 11.91 26.58 -1.82
CA LYS A 428 11.88 26.49 -0.35
C LYS A 428 10.69 27.20 0.23
#